data_8c6adf9341b650fa9dddddda31084acc
#
_entry.id   8c6adf9341b650fa9dddddda31084acc
#
_cell.length_a   1.000
_cell.length_b   1.000
_cell.length_c   1.000
_cell.angle_alpha   90.00
_cell.angle_beta   90.00
_cell.angle_gamma   90.00
#
_symmetry.space_group_name_H-M   'P 1'
#
loop_
_entity.id
_entity.type
_entity.pdbx_description
1 polymer ?
#
loop_
_entity_poly.entity_id
_entity_poly.type
_entity_poly.pdbx_seq_one_letter_code
_entity_poly.pdbx_strand_id
1 'polypeptide(L)'
;TRGQRRIVTDDQLIECFESFIRMGNHFSPDNPDAPFVIDELEINPFAFTDYLMVPLDGMCKFSLPEKEPTARPVARIGNLLHPERIGIIGVSAKRRNFGRTILENIIGSGFDKDRIVILRDGEPDPSGVRCVPDLRSVGEPLDLFIVAVGAEHVPGLVDEVLETGAARSVM
;
A
#
# COMPACT_ATOMS: atom_id res chain seq x y z
N THR A 1 0.93 8.84 -23.15
CA THR A 1 1.86 9.68 -23.92
C THR A 1 1.09 10.45 -24.98
N ARG A 2 0.56 11.57 -24.64
CA ARG A 2 -0.22 12.58 -25.40
C ARG A 2 0.04 12.58 -26.92
N GLY A 3 -0.57 11.60 -27.66
CA GLY A 3 -0.53 11.56 -29.12
C GLY A 3 0.75 11.03 -29.77
N GLN A 4 1.74 10.58 -29.00
CA GLN A 4 2.92 9.92 -29.58
C GLN A 4 2.68 8.43 -29.81
N ARG A 5 3.33 7.88 -30.84
CA ARG A 5 3.29 6.46 -31.14
C ARG A 5 3.84 5.66 -29.95
N ARG A 6 3.17 4.56 -29.62
CA ARG A 6 3.62 3.64 -28.61
C ARG A 6 4.97 3.00 -29.01
N ILE A 7 5.95 3.00 -28.10
CA ILE A 7 7.30 2.50 -28.36
C ILE A 7 7.51 1.05 -27.89
N VAL A 8 6.56 0.49 -27.13
CA VAL A 8 6.57 -0.91 -26.65
C VAL A 8 5.23 -1.57 -26.95
N THR A 9 5.26 -2.86 -27.23
CA THR A 9 4.07 -3.70 -27.36
C THR A 9 3.63 -4.23 -26.00
N ASP A 10 2.39 -4.74 -25.90
CA ASP A 10 1.91 -5.41 -24.69
C ASP A 10 2.72 -6.69 -24.43
N ASP A 11 3.06 -7.45 -25.48
CA ASP A 11 3.83 -8.68 -25.38
C ASP A 11 5.23 -8.41 -24.78
N GLN A 12 5.91 -7.35 -25.23
CA GLN A 12 7.20 -6.96 -24.66
C GLN A 12 7.11 -6.59 -23.18
N LEU A 13 6.04 -5.91 -22.76
CA LEU A 13 5.82 -5.58 -21.35
C LEU A 13 5.50 -6.83 -20.54
N ILE A 14 4.66 -7.73 -21.06
CA ILE A 14 4.32 -8.99 -20.39
C ILE A 14 5.59 -9.83 -20.18
N GLU A 15 6.39 -10.03 -21.22
CA GLU A 15 7.64 -10.78 -21.13
C GLU A 15 8.61 -10.18 -20.11
N CYS A 16 8.73 -8.85 -20.08
CA CYS A 16 9.53 -8.14 -19.10
C CYS A 16 9.03 -8.41 -17.66
N PHE A 17 7.75 -8.23 -17.40
CA PHE A 17 7.18 -8.46 -16.08
C PHE A 17 7.25 -9.92 -15.65
N GLU A 18 7.01 -10.87 -16.54
CA GLU A 18 7.19 -12.30 -16.27
C GLU A 18 8.65 -12.64 -15.90
N SER A 19 9.60 -11.97 -16.55
CA SER A 19 11.02 -12.15 -16.23
C SER A 19 11.36 -11.64 -14.83
N PHE A 20 10.85 -10.49 -14.44
CA PHE A 20 10.98 -9.95 -13.08
C PHE A 20 10.30 -10.85 -12.04
N ILE A 21 9.10 -11.32 -12.32
CA ILE A 21 8.36 -12.24 -11.43
C ILE A 21 9.14 -13.55 -11.24
N ARG A 22 9.64 -14.14 -12.33
CA ARG A 22 10.45 -15.39 -12.25
C ARG A 22 11.72 -15.16 -11.44
N MET A 23 12.43 -14.05 -11.66
CA MET A 23 13.64 -13.72 -10.93
C MET A 23 13.32 -13.46 -9.44
N GLY A 24 12.29 -12.68 -9.15
CA GLY A 24 11.84 -12.42 -7.78
C GLY A 24 11.44 -13.70 -7.03
N ASN A 25 10.74 -14.62 -7.68
CA ASN A 25 10.39 -15.90 -7.08
C ASN A 25 11.59 -16.81 -6.85
N HIS A 26 12.54 -16.84 -7.81
CA HIS A 26 13.74 -17.69 -7.71
C HIS A 26 14.68 -17.21 -6.60
N PHE A 27 14.88 -15.90 -6.47
CA PHE A 27 15.75 -15.29 -5.48
C PHE A 27 14.98 -14.71 -4.27
N SER A 28 13.80 -15.25 -3.99
CA SER A 28 12.98 -14.90 -2.84
C SER A 28 13.56 -15.45 -1.54
N PRO A 29 13.43 -14.77 -0.41
CA PRO A 29 13.72 -15.34 0.90
C PRO A 29 12.84 -16.57 1.24
N ASP A 30 11.70 -16.71 0.55
CA ASP A 30 10.79 -17.85 0.71
C ASP A 30 11.23 -19.09 -0.10
N ASN A 31 12.24 -18.96 -0.98
CA ASN A 31 12.79 -20.07 -1.73
C ASN A 31 14.00 -20.69 -0.98
N PRO A 32 13.86 -21.89 -0.40
CA PRO A 32 14.93 -22.51 0.38
C PRO A 32 16.17 -22.88 -0.44
N ASP A 33 16.03 -22.99 -1.77
CA ASP A 33 17.09 -23.35 -2.70
C ASP A 33 17.79 -22.11 -3.29
N ALA A 34 17.37 -20.89 -2.92
CA ALA A 34 17.99 -19.68 -3.42
C ALA A 34 19.43 -19.54 -2.92
N PRO A 35 20.43 -19.39 -3.81
CA PRO A 35 21.82 -19.21 -3.39
C PRO A 35 22.09 -17.87 -2.72
N PHE A 36 21.24 -16.88 -2.99
CA PHE A 36 21.19 -15.54 -2.38
C PHE A 36 19.78 -14.96 -2.56
N VAL A 37 19.47 -13.92 -1.80
CA VAL A 37 18.20 -13.20 -1.86
C VAL A 37 18.44 -11.87 -2.56
N ILE A 38 17.57 -11.50 -3.50
CA ILE A 38 17.55 -10.16 -4.08
C ILE A 38 16.71 -9.27 -3.18
N ASP A 39 17.35 -8.30 -2.52
CA ASP A 39 16.70 -7.32 -1.66
C ASP A 39 16.13 -6.16 -2.46
N GLU A 40 16.85 -5.75 -3.52
CA GLU A 40 16.46 -4.64 -4.38
C GLU A 40 17.02 -4.86 -5.79
N LEU A 41 16.18 -4.65 -6.80
CA LEU A 41 16.59 -4.65 -8.20
C LEU A 41 15.97 -3.46 -8.90
N GLU A 42 16.83 -2.61 -9.46
CA GLU A 42 16.43 -1.49 -10.32
C GLU A 42 17.06 -1.65 -11.69
N ILE A 43 16.29 -1.43 -12.73
CA ILE A 43 16.77 -1.35 -14.12
C ILE A 43 16.31 -0.01 -14.70
N ASN A 44 17.29 0.85 -15.01
CA ASN A 44 17.03 2.18 -15.53
C ASN A 44 18.30 2.75 -16.23
N PRO A 45 18.23 3.05 -17.55
CA PRO A 45 17.05 2.97 -18.42
C PRO A 45 16.92 1.65 -19.19
N PHE A 46 15.77 1.48 -19.83
CA PHE A 46 15.59 0.53 -20.93
C PHE A 46 15.75 1.24 -22.28
N ALA A 47 16.47 0.62 -23.22
CA ALA A 47 16.41 0.98 -24.63
C ALA A 47 15.37 0.13 -25.36
N PHE A 48 14.74 0.70 -26.36
CA PHE A 48 13.69 0.06 -27.14
C PHE A 48 14.14 -0.04 -28.58
N THR A 49 14.05 -1.23 -29.14
CA THR A 49 14.17 -1.48 -30.57
C THR A 49 12.83 -2.00 -31.09
N ASP A 50 12.70 -2.15 -32.41
CA ASP A 50 11.44 -2.66 -33.01
C ASP A 50 11.07 -4.07 -32.51
N TYR A 51 12.04 -4.81 -31.96
CA TYR A 51 11.88 -6.20 -31.56
C TYR A 51 12.19 -6.50 -30.09
N LEU A 52 12.93 -5.62 -29.41
CA LEU A 52 13.46 -5.91 -28.06
C LEU A 52 13.33 -4.71 -27.14
N MET A 53 13.10 -5.02 -25.89
CA MET A 53 13.24 -4.10 -24.75
C MET A 53 14.53 -4.49 -24.01
N VAL A 54 15.58 -3.68 -24.15
CA VAL A 54 16.94 -4.00 -23.69
C VAL A 54 17.26 -3.20 -22.45
N PRO A 55 17.56 -3.86 -21.32
CA PRO A 55 18.06 -3.18 -20.13
C PRO A 55 19.49 -2.66 -20.39
N LEU A 56 19.75 -1.40 -20.09
CA LEU A 56 21.07 -0.78 -20.34
C LEU A 56 21.89 -0.67 -19.06
N ASP A 57 21.25 -0.35 -17.96
CA ASP A 57 21.89 -0.19 -16.65
C ASP A 57 20.98 -0.74 -15.57
N GLY A 58 21.58 -1.22 -14.48
CA GLY A 58 20.84 -1.78 -13.37
C GLY A 58 21.64 -1.82 -12.09
N MET A 59 20.93 -1.72 -10.99
CA MET A 59 21.45 -1.90 -9.63
C MET A 59 20.77 -3.11 -9.00
N CYS A 60 21.56 -3.93 -8.33
CA CYS A 60 21.07 -5.06 -7.56
C CYS A 60 21.70 -5.04 -6.17
N LYS A 61 20.87 -5.08 -5.12
CA LYS A 61 21.31 -5.41 -3.76
C LYS A 61 20.89 -6.83 -3.47
N PHE A 62 21.78 -7.57 -2.88
CA PHE A 62 21.53 -8.97 -2.52
C PHE A 62 22.17 -9.30 -1.18
N SER A 63 21.56 -10.26 -0.47
CA SER A 63 22.01 -10.77 0.82
C SER A 63 22.09 -12.31 0.78
N LEU A 64 22.74 -12.88 1.77
CA LEU A 64 22.70 -14.33 1.97
C LEU A 64 21.33 -14.71 2.55
N PRO A 65 20.75 -15.88 2.17
CA PRO A 65 19.51 -16.33 2.75
C PRO A 65 19.62 -16.47 4.27
N GLU A 66 18.65 -15.90 4.99
CA GLU A 66 18.53 -16.15 6.43
C GLU A 66 18.07 -17.60 6.64
N LYS A 67 18.59 -18.26 7.70
CA LYS A 67 18.31 -19.67 7.96
C LYS A 67 16.86 -19.98 8.30
N GLU A 68 16.10 -18.97 8.74
CA GLU A 68 14.67 -19.09 9.04
C GLU A 68 13.94 -17.90 8.39
N PRO A 69 13.17 -18.12 7.31
CA PRO A 69 12.36 -17.05 6.74
C PRO A 69 11.31 -16.62 7.75
N THR A 70 11.22 -15.32 7.99
CA THR A 70 10.17 -14.75 8.82
C THR A 70 8.82 -15.02 8.16
N ALA A 71 7.97 -15.80 8.82
CA ALA A 71 6.65 -16.15 8.31
C ALA A 71 5.84 -14.86 8.03
N ARG A 72 5.48 -14.64 6.78
CA ARG A 72 4.63 -13.49 6.41
C ARG A 72 3.23 -13.69 7.00
N PRO A 73 2.61 -12.65 7.58
CA PRO A 73 1.29 -12.76 8.19
C PRO A 73 0.17 -12.83 7.13
N VAL A 74 0.22 -13.84 6.25
CA VAL A 74 -0.70 -14.01 5.11
C VAL A 74 -2.16 -13.99 5.57
N ALA A 75 -2.45 -14.55 6.73
CA ALA A 75 -3.80 -14.56 7.31
C ALA A 75 -4.36 -13.15 7.59
N ARG A 76 -3.50 -12.13 7.69
CA ARG A 76 -3.90 -10.73 7.94
C ARG A 76 -4.19 -9.95 6.66
N ILE A 77 -3.80 -10.46 5.49
CA ILE A 77 -4.05 -9.80 4.20
C ILE A 77 -5.55 -9.61 3.95
N GLY A 78 -6.39 -10.54 4.46
CA GLY A 78 -7.84 -10.42 4.38
C GLY A 78 -8.38 -9.12 4.96
N ASN A 79 -7.85 -8.66 6.08
CA ASN A 79 -8.27 -7.40 6.72
C ASN A 79 -7.95 -6.16 5.86
N LEU A 80 -6.87 -6.23 5.06
CA LEU A 80 -6.48 -5.16 4.15
C LEU A 80 -7.34 -5.14 2.88
N LEU A 81 -7.66 -6.31 2.32
CA LEU A 81 -8.38 -6.43 1.05
C LEU A 81 -9.90 -6.37 1.22
N HIS A 82 -10.42 -6.86 2.33
CA HIS A 82 -11.85 -6.93 2.63
C HIS A 82 -12.15 -6.39 4.04
N PRO A 83 -11.82 -5.11 4.31
CA PRO A 83 -12.05 -4.54 5.64
C PRO A 83 -13.55 -4.44 5.90
N GLU A 84 -13.97 -4.79 7.11
CA GLU A 84 -15.33 -4.55 7.58
C GLU A 84 -15.47 -3.18 8.26
N ARG A 85 -14.37 -2.67 8.85
CA ARG A 85 -14.31 -1.36 9.52
C ARG A 85 -13.09 -0.58 9.06
N ILE A 86 -13.31 0.66 8.64
CA ILE A 86 -12.27 1.55 8.12
C ILE A 86 -12.16 2.80 8.99
N GLY A 87 -10.94 3.13 9.40
CA GLY A 87 -10.60 4.43 9.98
C GLY A 87 -9.84 5.30 9.00
N ILE A 88 -10.06 6.60 9.02
CA ILE A 88 -9.34 7.53 8.15
C ILE A 88 -8.90 8.74 8.97
N ILE A 89 -7.61 9.06 8.95
CA ILE A 89 -7.08 10.32 9.48
C ILE A 89 -6.69 11.25 8.33
N GLY A 90 -6.79 12.56 8.56
CA GLY A 90 -6.43 13.58 7.56
C GLY A 90 -7.60 14.02 6.69
N VAL A 91 -8.84 13.70 7.07
CA VAL A 91 -10.05 14.15 6.36
C VAL A 91 -10.38 15.60 6.76
N SER A 92 -10.33 16.55 5.81
CA SER A 92 -10.72 17.94 6.07
C SER A 92 -12.24 18.12 6.05
N ALA A 93 -12.78 18.87 7.02
CA ALA A 93 -14.19 19.27 7.03
C ALA A 93 -14.50 20.44 6.08
N LYS A 94 -13.50 21.31 5.85
CA LYS A 94 -13.72 22.63 5.21
C LYS A 94 -13.33 22.67 3.73
N ARG A 95 -12.42 21.81 3.29
CA ARG A 95 -11.90 21.83 1.92
C ARG A 95 -11.70 20.42 1.38
N ARG A 96 -11.75 20.27 0.08
CA ARG A 96 -11.36 19.01 -0.57
C ARG A 96 -9.85 18.83 -0.42
N ASN A 97 -9.46 17.71 0.16
CA ASN A 97 -8.06 17.28 0.29
C ASN A 97 -7.98 15.79 0.01
N PHE A 98 -6.77 15.22 0.09
CA PHE A 98 -6.54 13.82 -0.24
C PHE A 98 -7.40 12.87 0.62
N GLY A 99 -7.41 13.06 1.95
CA GLY A 99 -8.26 12.27 2.85
C GLY A 99 -9.75 12.39 2.55
N ARG A 100 -10.23 13.59 2.19
CA ARG A 100 -11.64 13.80 1.77
C ARG A 100 -11.95 13.02 0.49
N THR A 101 -11.06 13.04 -0.48
CA THR A 101 -11.24 12.28 -1.73
C THR A 101 -11.28 10.77 -1.50
N ILE A 102 -10.43 10.25 -0.61
CA ILE A 102 -10.45 8.84 -0.20
C ILE A 102 -11.80 8.48 0.43
N LEU A 103 -12.27 9.27 1.40
CA LEU A 103 -13.56 9.06 2.05
C LEU A 103 -14.72 9.05 1.04
N GLU A 104 -14.76 10.03 0.13
CA GLU A 104 -15.78 10.14 -0.91
C GLU A 104 -15.78 8.91 -1.83
N ASN A 105 -14.60 8.41 -2.21
CA ASN A 105 -14.47 7.21 -3.04
C ASN A 105 -14.96 5.94 -2.31
N ILE A 106 -14.62 5.78 -1.02
CA ILE A 106 -15.08 4.64 -0.22
C ILE A 106 -16.61 4.65 -0.09
N ILE A 107 -17.19 5.80 0.22
CA ILE A 107 -18.65 5.94 0.29
C ILE A 107 -19.28 5.70 -1.10
N GLY A 108 -18.68 6.26 -2.15
CA GLY A 108 -19.14 6.11 -3.54
C GLY A 108 -19.07 4.68 -4.06
N SER A 109 -18.20 3.83 -3.52
CA SER A 109 -18.14 2.39 -3.83
C SER A 109 -19.24 1.59 -3.13
N GLY A 110 -20.08 2.21 -2.30
CA GLY A 110 -21.17 1.56 -1.57
C GLY A 110 -20.78 1.00 -0.21
N PHE A 111 -19.61 1.38 0.32
CA PHE A 111 -19.22 0.97 1.67
C PHE A 111 -20.11 1.64 2.71
N ASP A 112 -20.51 0.89 3.74
CA ASP A 112 -21.42 1.34 4.79
C ASP A 112 -20.76 2.44 5.65
N LYS A 113 -21.41 3.61 5.71
CA LYS A 113 -20.92 4.77 6.46
C LYS A 113 -20.82 4.51 7.96
N ASP A 114 -21.68 3.66 8.52
CA ASP A 114 -21.69 3.32 9.93
C ASP A 114 -20.45 2.48 10.33
N ARG A 115 -19.78 1.93 9.34
CA ARG A 115 -18.53 1.16 9.48
C ARG A 115 -17.28 1.99 9.18
N ILE A 116 -17.44 3.29 8.93
CA ILE A 116 -16.32 4.23 8.73
C ILE A 116 -16.20 5.13 9.95
N VAL A 117 -14.95 5.40 10.36
CA VAL A 117 -14.64 6.35 11.44
C VAL A 117 -13.60 7.35 10.92
N ILE A 118 -13.85 8.64 11.13
CA ILE A 118 -12.89 9.70 10.84
C ILE A 118 -12.17 10.07 12.15
N LEU A 119 -10.84 9.98 12.14
CA LEU A 119 -10.04 10.51 13.24
C LEU A 119 -9.83 12.01 13.04
N ARG A 120 -10.61 12.77 13.77
CA ARG A 120 -10.57 14.24 13.77
C ARG A 120 -11.30 14.77 14.99
N ASP A 121 -10.65 15.70 15.68
CA ASP A 121 -11.29 16.47 16.73
C ASP A 121 -12.25 17.54 16.16
N GLY A 122 -13.26 17.93 16.93
CA GLY A 122 -14.19 19.00 16.62
C GLY A 122 -15.54 18.55 16.03
N GLU A 123 -16.08 19.34 15.08
CA GLU A 123 -17.44 19.19 14.56
C GLU A 123 -17.67 17.88 13.79
N PRO A 124 -18.93 17.37 13.80
CA PRO A 124 -19.33 16.22 12.99
C PRO A 124 -19.02 16.43 11.50
N ASP A 125 -18.73 15.35 10.80
CA ASP A 125 -18.45 15.42 9.38
C ASP A 125 -19.72 15.63 8.55
N PRO A 126 -19.69 16.51 7.51
CA PRO A 126 -20.84 16.74 6.64
C PRO A 126 -21.33 15.49 5.90
N SER A 127 -20.50 14.47 5.74
CA SER A 127 -20.89 13.19 5.12
C SER A 127 -21.78 12.32 6.01
N GLY A 128 -21.94 12.68 7.29
CA GLY A 128 -22.63 11.89 8.30
C GLY A 128 -21.80 10.76 8.90
N VAL A 129 -20.53 10.64 8.53
CA VAL A 129 -19.60 9.65 9.09
C VAL A 129 -19.19 10.06 10.50
N ARG A 130 -19.13 9.10 11.41
CA ARG A 130 -18.74 9.30 12.81
C ARG A 130 -17.31 9.84 12.88
N CYS A 131 -17.11 10.90 13.69
CA CYS A 131 -15.80 11.43 14.04
C CYS A 131 -15.41 11.05 15.47
N VAL A 132 -14.12 10.77 15.68
CA VAL A 132 -13.52 10.55 17.01
C VAL A 132 -12.21 11.32 17.11
N PRO A 133 -11.83 11.80 18.32
CA PRO A 133 -10.65 12.63 18.48
C PRO A 133 -9.32 11.86 18.28
N ASP A 134 -9.27 10.59 18.68
CA ASP A 134 -8.06 9.77 18.72
C ASP A 134 -8.37 8.28 18.49
N LEU A 135 -7.31 7.46 18.37
CA LEU A 135 -7.43 6.01 18.19
C LEU A 135 -8.03 5.29 19.41
N ARG A 136 -7.86 5.80 20.61
CA ARG A 136 -8.42 5.21 21.84
C ARG A 136 -9.94 5.33 21.90
N SER A 137 -10.48 6.34 21.24
CA SER A 137 -11.92 6.62 21.17
C SER A 137 -12.66 5.84 20.08
N VAL A 138 -11.96 5.02 19.30
CA VAL A 138 -12.56 4.24 18.21
C VAL A 138 -13.54 3.18 18.73
N GLY A 139 -13.23 2.58 19.87
CA GLY A 139 -14.05 1.56 20.55
C GLY A 139 -13.70 0.14 20.15
N GLU A 140 -13.97 -0.25 18.91
CA GLU A 140 -13.60 -1.56 18.37
C GLU A 140 -12.48 -1.46 17.34
N PRO A 141 -11.55 -2.43 17.27
CA PRO A 141 -10.43 -2.36 16.33
C PRO A 141 -10.88 -2.21 14.87
N LEU A 142 -10.19 -1.35 14.14
CA LEU A 142 -10.35 -1.17 12.70
C LEU A 142 -9.64 -2.31 11.95
N ASP A 143 -10.21 -2.78 10.87
CA ASP A 143 -9.52 -3.70 9.97
C ASP A 143 -8.48 -2.96 9.14
N LEU A 144 -8.84 -1.75 8.68
CA LEU A 144 -7.97 -0.89 7.89
C LEU A 144 -7.95 0.54 8.45
N PHE A 145 -6.77 1.05 8.75
CA PHE A 145 -6.55 2.44 9.10
C PHE A 145 -5.79 3.17 7.99
N ILE A 146 -6.44 4.17 7.38
CA ILE A 146 -5.90 4.94 6.26
C ILE A 146 -5.30 6.24 6.79
N VAL A 147 -4.01 6.44 6.55
CA VAL A 147 -3.23 7.59 7.02
C VAL A 147 -3.02 8.58 5.88
N ALA A 148 -3.86 9.62 5.81
CA ALA A 148 -3.84 10.65 4.77
C ALA A 148 -3.30 11.99 5.32
N VAL A 149 -2.15 11.93 6.01
CA VAL A 149 -1.46 13.10 6.60
C VAL A 149 -0.04 13.22 6.05
N GLY A 150 0.67 14.29 6.41
CA GLY A 150 2.08 14.47 6.04
C GLY A 150 2.97 13.36 6.59
N ALA A 151 4.02 13.00 5.85
CA ALA A 151 4.91 11.89 6.18
C ALA A 151 5.56 12.03 7.59
N GLU A 152 5.78 13.25 8.04
CA GLU A 152 6.33 13.59 9.36
C GLU A 152 5.46 13.12 10.53
N HIS A 153 4.16 12.91 10.31
CA HIS A 153 3.23 12.45 11.34
C HIS A 153 3.05 10.93 11.37
N VAL A 154 3.47 10.24 10.30
CA VAL A 154 3.25 8.79 10.15
C VAL A 154 3.91 7.95 11.24
N PRO A 155 5.20 8.19 11.63
CA PRO A 155 5.83 7.39 12.67
C PRO A 155 5.05 7.39 13.99
N GLY A 156 4.65 8.59 14.46
CA GLY A 156 3.90 8.71 15.71
C GLY A 156 2.54 8.03 15.67
N LEU A 157 1.86 8.04 14.51
CA LEU A 157 0.58 7.34 14.33
C LEU A 157 0.76 5.82 14.33
N VAL A 158 1.85 5.33 13.75
CA VAL A 158 2.16 3.89 13.78
C VAL A 158 2.44 3.44 15.21
N ASP A 159 3.22 4.21 15.98
CA ASP A 159 3.47 3.93 17.39
C ASP A 159 2.16 3.91 18.19
N GLU A 160 1.26 4.87 17.97
CA GLU A 160 -0.05 4.91 18.63
C GLU A 160 -0.93 3.71 18.26
N VAL A 161 -0.91 3.27 16.99
CA VAL A 161 -1.62 2.04 16.55
C VAL A 161 -1.07 0.82 17.28
N LEU A 162 0.26 0.70 17.41
CA LEU A 162 0.91 -0.42 18.10
C LEU A 162 0.59 -0.44 19.59
N GLU A 163 0.59 0.73 20.24
CA GLU A 163 0.26 0.85 21.67
C GLU A 163 -1.21 0.55 21.98
N THR A 164 -2.12 1.02 21.13
CA THR A 164 -3.57 0.90 21.36
C THR A 164 -4.18 -0.38 20.82
N GLY A 165 -3.55 -1.01 19.82
CA GLY A 165 -4.14 -2.12 19.09
C GLY A 165 -5.39 -1.73 18.30
N ALA A 166 -5.60 -0.43 18.05
CA ALA A 166 -6.82 0.11 17.45
C ALA A 166 -6.99 -0.23 15.98
N ALA A 167 -5.97 -0.72 15.29
CA ALA A 167 -6.08 -1.15 13.90
C ALA A 167 -5.26 -2.42 13.62
N ARG A 168 -5.78 -3.26 12.70
CA ARG A 168 -5.16 -4.52 12.26
C ARG A 168 -4.24 -4.33 11.07
N SER A 169 -4.56 -3.35 10.22
CA SER A 169 -3.77 -2.99 9.03
C SER A 169 -3.71 -1.46 8.88
N VAL A 170 -2.60 -0.95 8.38
CA VAL A 170 -2.36 0.48 8.12
C VAL A 170 -1.99 0.67 6.65
N MET A 171 -2.55 1.72 6.01
CA MET A 171 -2.26 2.11 4.63
C MET A 171 -1.89 3.59 4.56
#